data_f0e180962b6ce52de785cc632882fc12
#
_entry.id   f0e180962b6ce52de785cc632882fc12
#
_cell.length_a   1.000
_cell.length_b   1.000
_cell.length_c   1.000
_cell.angle_alpha   90.00
_cell.angle_beta   90.00
_cell.angle_gamma   90.00
#
_symmetry.space_group_name_H-M   'P 1'
#
loop_
_entity.id
_entity.type
_entity.pdbx_description
1 polymer ?
#
loop_
_entity_poly.entity_id
_entity_poly.type
_entity_poly.pdbx_seq_one_letter_code
_entity_poly.pdbx_strand_id
1 'polypeptide(L)'
;PVEISHNAIDAFKKFKQNNYSLVITDMTMPKRSGLELLKDIKSISPAKPVIMATAYGTIETAVEAMKHGAFDYIRKPINFDSFQFIVQQALNYKGTAGNVDPDAESKPSKSKPVNLTKEIVTQNQSMLSLLDVARNIAKSKSTIMIQSESGTGKELMAYFIHENSDRAKRPFVAINCAALPDTLLESELFGHAKGSFTGATQDYRGKFEQAHSGTILLDEISEMALPLQAKLLRVLQEYQIDKVGGKDPIPVDVRVIATTNQNLMEMVDSGKFREDLYFRLNVIPLALPPLRDRMDDVPVLVTYFVKKHSQMNKRNCPAVSRETLNILTNYHWRGNVRELENVMERALLLCNGEEIQPTHLLMSSQLGESSINEDLAAIATSTPKSPASASSNASPVLAEPQNFPDSGLGIEVGMSMREAEKRFIFKTLHEAKGNRTHAAKILGISIRTLRNKLNEYRAEGADFELEPED
;
A
#
# COMPACT_ATOMS: atom_id res chain seq x y z
N PRO A 1 9.03 -3.04 22.87
CA PRO A 1 10.29 -3.59 22.34
C PRO A 1 9.98 -4.62 21.25
N VAL A 2 10.80 -4.64 20.21
CA VAL A 2 10.75 -5.61 19.12
C VAL A 2 11.96 -6.50 19.25
N GLU A 3 11.78 -7.82 19.12
CA GLU A 3 12.85 -8.80 19.14
C GLU A 3 12.89 -9.55 17.81
N ILE A 4 14.07 -9.73 17.24
CA ILE A 4 14.28 -10.33 15.93
C ILE A 4 14.89 -11.74 16.07
N SER A 5 14.43 -12.66 15.21
CA SER A 5 14.99 -14.00 15.04
C SER A 5 15.20 -14.31 13.55
N HIS A 6 16.30 -14.99 13.23
CA HIS A 6 16.67 -15.31 11.85
C HIS A 6 16.21 -16.70 11.38
N ASN A 7 15.59 -17.49 12.24
CA ASN A 7 15.04 -18.81 11.92
C ASN A 7 13.91 -19.19 12.86
N ALA A 8 13.06 -20.14 12.42
CA ALA A 8 11.87 -20.58 13.16
C ALA A 8 12.19 -21.25 14.51
N ILE A 9 13.31 -21.96 14.62
CA ILE A 9 13.69 -22.69 15.85
C ILE A 9 14.04 -21.71 16.95
N ASP A 10 14.85 -20.70 16.65
CA ASP A 10 15.21 -19.64 17.59
C ASP A 10 13.99 -18.78 17.97
N ALA A 11 13.17 -18.42 16.97
CA ALA A 11 11.92 -17.71 17.20
C ALA A 11 10.98 -18.44 18.16
N PHE A 12 10.83 -19.75 18.00
CA PHE A 12 10.00 -20.56 18.88
C PHE A 12 10.56 -20.70 20.29
N LYS A 13 11.91 -20.81 20.42
CA LYS A 13 12.58 -20.83 21.72
C LYS A 13 12.35 -19.53 22.49
N LYS A 14 12.52 -18.38 21.81
CA LYS A 14 12.26 -17.05 22.38
C LYS A 14 10.78 -16.88 22.74
N PHE A 15 9.87 -17.35 21.89
CA PHE A 15 8.42 -17.30 22.15
C PHE A 15 8.03 -18.05 23.43
N LYS A 16 8.69 -19.17 23.75
CA LYS A 16 8.45 -19.91 24.99
C LYS A 16 9.00 -19.22 26.25
N GLN A 17 10.04 -18.41 26.09
CA GLN A 17 10.71 -17.74 27.21
C GLN A 17 10.09 -16.38 27.55
N ASN A 18 9.49 -15.72 26.57
CA ASN A 18 8.98 -14.35 26.72
C ASN A 18 7.51 -14.27 26.28
N ASN A 19 6.79 -13.30 26.82
CA ASN A 19 5.40 -13.06 26.42
C ASN A 19 5.34 -11.93 25.36
N TYR A 20 5.12 -12.30 24.09
CA TYR A 20 4.95 -11.35 22.99
C TYR A 20 3.48 -11.07 22.73
N SER A 21 3.14 -9.83 22.40
CA SER A 21 1.75 -9.42 22.04
C SER A 21 1.37 -9.87 20.62
N LEU A 22 2.36 -9.99 19.73
CA LEU A 22 2.20 -10.30 18.31
C LEU A 22 3.44 -11.02 17.81
N VAL A 23 3.28 -11.94 16.87
CA VAL A 23 4.39 -12.55 16.12
C VAL A 23 4.21 -12.24 14.64
N ILE A 24 5.30 -11.84 13.98
CA ILE A 24 5.36 -11.63 12.53
C ILE A 24 6.44 -12.55 11.99
N THR A 25 6.10 -13.39 11.01
CA THR A 25 7.05 -14.37 10.47
C THR A 25 7.02 -14.42 8.96
N ASP A 26 8.18 -14.66 8.34
CA ASP A 26 8.25 -14.96 6.91
C ASP A 26 7.70 -16.37 6.65
N MET A 27 7.03 -16.57 5.52
CA MET A 27 6.60 -17.89 5.07
C MET A 27 7.80 -18.79 4.79
N THR A 28 8.82 -18.26 4.13
CA THR A 28 10.01 -19.01 3.70
C THR A 28 11.21 -18.65 4.57
N MET A 29 11.58 -19.53 5.49
CA MET A 29 12.75 -19.37 6.35
C MET A 29 13.70 -20.57 6.24
N PRO A 30 15.02 -20.37 6.49
CA PRO A 30 15.98 -21.47 6.53
C PRO A 30 15.65 -22.49 7.63
N LYS A 31 15.91 -23.77 7.37
CA LYS A 31 15.76 -24.92 8.28
C LYS A 31 14.31 -25.31 8.60
N ARG A 32 13.39 -24.37 8.75
CA ARG A 32 11.99 -24.63 9.10
C ARG A 32 11.09 -23.50 8.59
N SER A 33 9.94 -23.85 8.01
CA SER A 33 9.03 -22.86 7.42
C SER A 33 8.31 -22.02 8.47
N GLY A 34 7.86 -20.80 8.07
CA GLY A 34 7.02 -19.97 8.93
C GLY A 34 5.66 -20.58 9.24
N LEU A 35 5.18 -21.45 8.37
CA LEU A 35 3.93 -22.19 8.58
C LEU A 35 4.04 -23.20 9.71
N GLU A 36 5.19 -23.88 9.83
CA GLU A 36 5.45 -24.78 10.96
C GLU A 36 5.60 -24.00 12.27
N LEU A 37 6.25 -22.83 12.23
CA LEU A 37 6.31 -21.94 13.38
C LEU A 37 4.91 -21.47 13.82
N LEU A 38 4.05 -21.11 12.87
CA LEU A 38 2.66 -20.79 13.16
C LEU A 38 1.94 -21.93 13.88
N LYS A 39 2.02 -23.16 13.35
CA LYS A 39 1.41 -24.35 13.96
C LYS A 39 1.88 -24.57 15.40
N ASP A 40 3.18 -24.42 15.64
CA ASP A 40 3.76 -24.59 16.97
C ASP A 40 3.28 -23.48 17.93
N ILE A 41 3.23 -22.22 17.50
CA ILE A 41 2.73 -21.12 18.33
C ILE A 41 1.25 -21.34 18.67
N LYS A 42 0.44 -21.72 17.68
CA LYS A 42 -0.99 -21.95 17.86
C LYS A 42 -1.30 -23.16 18.74
N SER A 43 -0.43 -24.17 18.78
CA SER A 43 -0.58 -25.31 19.68
C SER A 43 -0.38 -24.93 21.16
N ILE A 44 0.49 -23.93 21.45
CA ILE A 44 0.77 -23.47 22.83
C ILE A 44 -0.13 -22.30 23.22
N SER A 45 -0.41 -21.40 22.27
CA SER A 45 -1.18 -20.17 22.51
C SER A 45 -2.16 -19.91 21.35
N PRO A 46 -3.33 -20.58 21.31
CA PRO A 46 -4.29 -20.45 20.21
C PRO A 46 -4.77 -19.01 19.96
N ALA A 47 -4.89 -18.20 21.02
CA ALA A 47 -5.34 -16.82 20.96
C ALA A 47 -4.27 -15.82 20.51
N LYS A 48 -2.99 -16.24 20.40
CA LYS A 48 -1.90 -15.33 20.04
C LYS A 48 -1.97 -14.93 18.57
N PRO A 49 -2.05 -13.63 18.22
CA PRO A 49 -2.04 -13.21 16.83
C PRO A 49 -0.67 -13.48 16.18
N VAL A 50 -0.70 -14.08 14.98
CA VAL A 50 0.48 -14.33 14.15
C VAL A 50 0.20 -13.82 12.76
N ILE A 51 1.03 -12.92 12.25
CA ILE A 51 0.97 -12.37 10.89
C ILE A 51 2.04 -13.05 10.03
N MET A 52 1.64 -13.51 8.84
CA MET A 52 2.55 -14.16 7.89
C MET A 52 3.00 -13.17 6.82
N ALA A 53 4.30 -13.06 6.54
CA ALA A 53 4.85 -12.30 5.43
C ALA A 53 5.26 -13.25 4.29
N THR A 54 5.00 -12.89 3.03
CA THR A 54 5.33 -13.76 1.88
C THR A 54 5.79 -12.95 0.67
N ALA A 55 6.88 -13.41 0.02
CA ALA A 55 7.36 -12.86 -1.26
C ALA A 55 6.66 -13.52 -2.47
N TYR A 56 6.23 -14.79 -2.32
CA TYR A 56 5.55 -15.57 -3.34
C TYR A 56 4.23 -16.08 -2.77
N GLY A 57 3.26 -15.16 -2.63
CA GLY A 57 1.92 -15.54 -2.18
C GLY A 57 1.14 -16.17 -3.33
N THR A 58 1.21 -17.50 -3.47
CA THR A 58 0.15 -18.22 -4.15
C THR A 58 -1.07 -18.20 -3.24
N ILE A 59 -2.27 -18.17 -3.82
CA ILE A 59 -3.54 -18.21 -3.06
C ILE A 59 -3.54 -19.40 -2.10
N GLU A 60 -2.94 -20.51 -2.50
CA GLU A 60 -2.83 -21.76 -1.72
C GLU A 60 -2.04 -21.57 -0.41
N THR A 61 -0.91 -20.87 -0.44
CA THR A 61 -0.07 -20.66 0.75
C THR A 61 -0.70 -19.70 1.75
N ALA A 62 -1.40 -18.67 1.27
CA ALA A 62 -2.16 -17.75 2.13
C ALA A 62 -3.35 -18.46 2.79
N VAL A 63 -4.10 -19.24 2.01
CA VAL A 63 -5.22 -20.05 2.51
C VAL A 63 -4.73 -21.10 3.54
N GLU A 64 -3.58 -21.72 3.31
CA GLU A 64 -3.00 -22.68 4.26
C GLU A 64 -2.61 -22.02 5.58
N ALA A 65 -2.00 -20.84 5.54
CA ALA A 65 -1.67 -20.05 6.73
C ALA A 65 -2.94 -19.68 7.53
N MET A 66 -3.99 -19.21 6.86
CA MET A 66 -5.26 -18.88 7.50
C MET A 66 -5.94 -20.11 8.10
N LYS A 67 -5.90 -21.28 7.43
CA LYS A 67 -6.40 -22.57 7.98
C LYS A 67 -5.71 -22.99 9.27
N HIS A 68 -4.44 -22.66 9.42
CA HIS A 68 -3.66 -22.94 10.63
C HIS A 68 -3.75 -21.82 11.68
N GLY A 69 -4.67 -20.87 11.49
CA GLY A 69 -5.00 -19.84 12.47
C GLY A 69 -4.08 -18.62 12.42
N ALA A 70 -3.43 -18.32 11.29
CA ALA A 70 -2.81 -17.01 11.11
C ALA A 70 -3.87 -15.91 11.35
N PHE A 71 -3.44 -14.80 11.94
CA PHE A 71 -4.31 -13.64 12.12
C PHE A 71 -4.53 -12.92 10.78
N ASP A 72 -3.45 -12.78 10.03
CA ASP A 72 -3.46 -12.19 8.69
C ASP A 72 -2.19 -12.56 7.92
N TYR A 73 -2.14 -12.22 6.61
CA TYR A 73 -0.93 -12.36 5.81
C TYR A 73 -0.62 -11.05 5.07
N ILE A 74 0.67 -10.81 4.81
CA ILE A 74 1.16 -9.60 4.14
C ILE A 74 2.05 -9.99 2.97
N ARG A 75 1.80 -9.43 1.80
CA ARG A 75 2.61 -9.65 0.61
C ARG A 75 3.81 -8.69 0.59
N LYS A 76 4.99 -9.21 0.29
CA LYS A 76 6.18 -8.41 0.00
C LYS A 76 6.17 -7.95 -1.48
N PRO A 77 6.56 -6.68 -1.81
CA PRO A 77 7.04 -5.66 -0.89
C PRO A 77 5.93 -5.15 0.04
N ILE A 78 6.27 -4.99 1.32
CA ILE A 78 5.32 -4.61 2.36
C ILE A 78 4.91 -3.15 2.17
N ASN A 79 3.62 -2.92 1.91
CA ASN A 79 3.05 -1.58 1.98
C ASN A 79 2.91 -1.18 3.45
N PHE A 80 3.55 -0.08 3.83
CA PHE A 80 3.64 0.35 5.22
C PHE A 80 2.28 0.64 5.84
N ASP A 81 1.35 1.26 5.10
CA ASP A 81 0.02 1.62 5.59
C ASP A 81 -0.82 0.38 5.91
N SER A 82 -0.82 -0.59 4.98
CA SER A 82 -1.50 -1.88 5.17
C SER A 82 -0.89 -2.67 6.34
N PHE A 83 0.43 -2.63 6.47
CA PHE A 83 1.16 -3.29 7.56
C PHE A 83 0.79 -2.71 8.92
N GLN A 84 0.81 -1.39 9.04
CA GLN A 84 0.48 -0.70 10.28
C GLN A 84 -0.97 -0.99 10.69
N PHE A 85 -1.89 -1.00 9.75
CA PHE A 85 -3.30 -1.32 10.01
C PHE A 85 -3.47 -2.74 10.54
N ILE A 86 -2.86 -3.74 9.88
CA ILE A 86 -2.94 -5.15 10.27
C ILE A 86 -2.29 -5.37 11.65
N VAL A 87 -1.14 -4.75 11.90
CA VAL A 87 -0.46 -4.83 13.21
C VAL A 87 -1.32 -4.22 14.32
N GLN A 88 -1.96 -3.07 14.08
CA GLN A 88 -2.87 -2.48 15.07
C GLN A 88 -4.09 -3.36 15.33
N GLN A 89 -4.67 -3.95 14.31
CA GLN A 89 -5.76 -4.92 14.49
C GLN A 89 -5.31 -6.13 15.31
N ALA A 90 -4.14 -6.69 15.01
CA ALA A 90 -3.59 -7.83 15.71
C ALA A 90 -3.29 -7.52 17.19
N LEU A 91 -2.79 -6.34 17.51
CA LEU A 91 -2.52 -5.91 18.88
C LEU A 91 -3.80 -5.63 19.69
N ASN A 92 -4.87 -5.22 19.02
CA ASN A 92 -6.19 -5.00 19.63
C ASN A 92 -7.04 -6.28 19.72
N TYR A 93 -6.57 -7.39 19.11
CA TYR A 93 -7.25 -8.67 19.15
C TYR A 93 -7.22 -9.28 20.54
N LYS A 94 -8.34 -9.21 21.25
CA LYS A 94 -8.56 -9.96 22.49
C LYS A 94 -9.08 -11.34 22.10
N GLY A 95 -8.20 -12.32 22.08
CA GLY A 95 -8.55 -13.71 21.76
C GLY A 95 -9.66 -14.20 22.67
N THR A 96 -10.86 -14.38 22.17
CA THR A 96 -11.93 -15.13 22.81
C THR A 96 -11.64 -16.61 22.62
N ALA A 97 -11.02 -17.22 23.61
CA ALA A 97 -10.95 -18.66 23.74
C ALA A 97 -12.27 -19.14 24.35
N GLY A 98 -13.04 -19.91 23.58
CA GLY A 98 -13.99 -20.87 24.09
C GLY A 98 -15.40 -20.38 24.39
N ASN A 99 -16.37 -21.05 23.78
CA ASN A 99 -17.82 -21.07 24.05
C ASN A 99 -18.61 -19.79 23.73
N VAL A 100 -19.20 -19.79 22.55
CA VAL A 100 -20.31 -18.90 22.19
C VAL A 100 -21.58 -19.64 22.58
N ASP A 101 -22.22 -19.25 23.68
CA ASP A 101 -23.63 -19.51 23.92
C ASP A 101 -24.48 -18.67 22.95
N PRO A 102 -25.46 -19.22 22.25
CA PRO A 102 -26.19 -18.53 21.18
C PRO A 102 -27.15 -17.43 21.66
N ASP A 103 -27.36 -17.23 22.96
CA ASP A 103 -28.46 -16.38 23.48
C ASP A 103 -28.03 -15.27 24.47
N ALA A 104 -26.79 -14.84 24.43
CA ALA A 104 -26.38 -13.69 25.23
C ALA A 104 -26.32 -12.40 24.38
N GLU A 105 -27.37 -11.60 24.43
CA GLU A 105 -27.35 -10.18 24.03
C GLU A 105 -26.28 -9.43 24.84
N SER A 106 -25.04 -9.38 24.36
CA SER A 106 -24.00 -8.58 24.96
C SER A 106 -24.10 -7.12 24.47
N LYS A 107 -24.62 -6.27 25.33
CA LYS A 107 -24.50 -4.81 25.21
C LYS A 107 -23.06 -4.42 24.92
N PRO A 108 -22.79 -3.55 23.91
CA PRO A 108 -21.44 -3.11 23.60
C PRO A 108 -20.88 -2.29 24.77
N SER A 109 -19.86 -2.79 25.44
CA SER A 109 -19.09 -2.04 26.41
C SER A 109 -18.37 -0.91 25.67
N LYS A 110 -18.68 0.33 26.06
CA LYS A 110 -18.09 1.57 25.56
C LYS A 110 -16.61 1.66 25.96
N SER A 111 -15.73 1.00 25.22
CA SER A 111 -14.37 1.47 25.10
C SER A 111 -14.38 2.54 24.02
N LYS A 112 -14.21 3.82 24.41
CA LYS A 112 -14.07 4.93 23.45
C LYS A 112 -12.97 4.58 22.47
N PRO A 113 -13.28 4.45 21.15
CA PRO A 113 -12.23 4.45 20.14
C PRO A 113 -11.53 5.82 20.29
N VAL A 114 -10.21 5.83 20.20
CA VAL A 114 -9.47 7.06 19.92
C VAL A 114 -9.94 7.49 18.55
N ASN A 115 -10.92 8.37 18.50
CA ASN A 115 -11.38 9.02 17.29
C ASN A 115 -10.22 9.90 16.80
N LEU A 116 -9.34 9.35 15.97
CA LEU A 116 -8.66 10.13 14.95
C LEU A 116 -9.79 10.65 14.07
N THR A 117 -10.15 11.90 14.24
CA THR A 117 -11.21 12.56 13.49
C THR A 117 -10.95 12.38 12.02
N LYS A 118 -11.83 11.65 11.32
CA LYS A 118 -11.87 11.56 9.86
C LYS A 118 -12.40 12.91 9.31
N GLU A 119 -11.68 13.99 9.61
CA GLU A 119 -12.06 15.36 9.28
C GLU A 119 -11.41 15.77 7.97
N ILE A 120 -12.18 16.34 7.07
CA ILE A 120 -11.66 16.94 5.83
C ILE A 120 -11.18 18.33 6.15
N VAL A 121 -9.86 18.52 6.16
CA VAL A 121 -9.19 19.79 6.40
C VAL A 121 -9.02 20.52 5.08
N THR A 122 -9.69 21.66 4.91
CA THR A 122 -9.60 22.50 3.71
C THR A 122 -9.97 23.95 4.03
N GLN A 123 -9.37 24.88 3.32
CA GLN A 123 -9.78 26.29 3.24
C GLN A 123 -10.05 26.73 1.80
N ASN A 124 -9.82 25.81 0.83
CA ASN A 124 -10.05 26.10 -0.59
C ASN A 124 -11.54 26.20 -0.90
N GLN A 125 -11.93 27.31 -1.58
CA GLN A 125 -13.32 27.61 -1.85
C GLN A 125 -14.03 26.57 -2.70
N SER A 126 -13.34 26.01 -3.70
CA SER A 126 -13.90 24.95 -4.56
C SER A 126 -14.19 23.69 -3.75
N MET A 127 -13.29 23.33 -2.84
CA MET A 127 -13.46 22.17 -1.98
C MET A 127 -14.58 22.38 -0.95
N LEU A 128 -14.71 23.60 -0.38
CA LEU A 128 -15.83 23.96 0.51
C LEU A 128 -17.16 23.86 -0.22
N SER A 129 -17.26 24.40 -1.44
CA SER A 129 -18.46 24.28 -2.27
C SER A 129 -18.79 22.80 -2.56
N LEU A 130 -17.78 21.97 -2.82
CA LEU A 130 -17.97 20.54 -3.03
C LEU A 130 -18.48 19.83 -1.77
N LEU A 131 -18.03 20.22 -0.58
CA LEU A 131 -18.55 19.69 0.69
C LEU A 131 -20.01 20.06 0.91
N ASP A 132 -20.44 21.28 0.51
CA ASP A 132 -21.83 21.67 0.60
C ASP A 132 -22.71 20.86 -0.38
N VAL A 133 -22.25 20.62 -1.61
CA VAL A 133 -22.91 19.71 -2.55
C VAL A 133 -22.98 18.31 -1.93
N ALA A 134 -21.89 17.81 -1.37
CA ALA A 134 -21.82 16.50 -0.74
C ALA A 134 -22.83 16.35 0.42
N ARG A 135 -23.03 17.39 1.25
CA ARG A 135 -24.06 17.40 2.31
C ARG A 135 -25.47 17.31 1.72
N ASN A 136 -25.74 18.03 0.66
CA ASN A 136 -27.07 18.03 0.03
C ASN A 136 -27.41 16.66 -0.56
N ILE A 137 -26.48 16.03 -1.28
CA ILE A 137 -26.67 14.71 -1.88
C ILE A 137 -26.60 13.59 -0.85
N ALA A 138 -26.04 13.84 0.34
CA ALA A 138 -25.96 12.84 1.42
C ALA A 138 -27.34 12.31 1.82
N LYS A 139 -28.38 13.11 1.74
CA LYS A 139 -29.77 12.74 2.06
C LYS A 139 -30.43 11.86 1.00
N SER A 140 -29.87 11.77 -0.20
CA SER A 140 -30.37 10.90 -1.29
C SER A 140 -29.95 9.45 -1.05
N LYS A 141 -30.77 8.50 -1.52
CA LYS A 141 -30.42 7.07 -1.57
C LYS A 141 -29.63 6.70 -2.84
N SER A 142 -29.46 7.63 -3.77
CA SER A 142 -28.80 7.40 -5.05
C SER A 142 -27.34 7.00 -4.87
N THR A 143 -26.83 6.23 -5.82
CA THR A 143 -25.41 5.88 -5.93
C THR A 143 -24.59 7.14 -6.22
N ILE A 144 -23.44 7.24 -5.57
CA ILE A 144 -22.50 8.35 -5.77
C ILE A 144 -21.21 7.78 -6.31
N MET A 145 -20.71 8.39 -7.39
CA MET A 145 -19.41 8.08 -7.98
C MET A 145 -18.43 9.20 -7.67
N ILE A 146 -17.35 8.88 -6.92
CA ILE A 146 -16.30 9.85 -6.60
C ILE A 146 -15.10 9.55 -7.50
N GLN A 147 -14.82 10.47 -8.42
CA GLN A 147 -13.70 10.37 -9.33
C GLN A 147 -12.61 11.37 -8.95
N SER A 148 -11.38 10.92 -8.82
CA SER A 148 -10.20 11.79 -8.65
C SER A 148 -8.92 10.99 -8.63
N GLU A 149 -7.79 11.69 -8.75
CA GLU A 149 -6.46 11.08 -8.62
C GLU A 149 -6.27 10.36 -7.28
N SER A 150 -5.27 9.46 -7.26
CA SER A 150 -4.89 8.78 -6.02
C SER A 150 -4.40 9.77 -4.96
N GLY A 151 -4.76 9.52 -3.68
CA GLY A 151 -4.31 10.35 -2.57
C GLY A 151 -5.02 11.68 -2.38
N THR A 152 -6.10 11.98 -3.09
CA THR A 152 -6.87 13.23 -2.97
C THR A 152 -7.84 13.27 -1.78
N GLY A 153 -8.17 12.09 -1.18
CA GLY A 153 -9.08 11.97 -0.05
C GLY A 153 -10.46 11.40 -0.40
N LYS A 154 -10.59 10.59 -1.46
CA LYS A 154 -11.86 9.93 -1.88
C LYS A 154 -12.56 9.20 -0.74
N GLU A 155 -11.81 8.41 0.05
CA GLU A 155 -12.37 7.66 1.19
C GLU A 155 -12.93 8.59 2.28
N LEU A 156 -12.23 9.69 2.58
CA LEU A 156 -12.70 10.71 3.54
C LEU A 156 -13.99 11.38 3.05
N MET A 157 -14.08 11.68 1.75
CA MET A 157 -15.30 12.24 1.16
C MET A 157 -16.47 11.25 1.24
N ALA A 158 -16.23 9.97 0.95
CA ALA A 158 -17.27 8.93 1.10
C ALA A 158 -17.76 8.80 2.55
N TYR A 159 -16.85 8.84 3.51
CA TYR A 159 -17.19 8.83 4.91
C TYR A 159 -17.97 10.09 5.34
N PHE A 160 -17.56 11.27 4.87
CA PHE A 160 -18.26 12.52 5.10
C PHE A 160 -19.70 12.48 4.57
N ILE A 161 -19.93 11.92 3.38
CA ILE A 161 -21.26 11.73 2.82
C ILE A 161 -22.10 10.79 3.69
N HIS A 162 -21.50 9.70 4.19
CA HIS A 162 -22.20 8.78 5.07
C HIS A 162 -22.60 9.44 6.39
N GLU A 163 -21.69 10.19 7.04
CA GLU A 163 -21.96 10.88 8.30
C GLU A 163 -23.06 11.96 8.20
N ASN A 164 -23.21 12.58 7.02
CA ASN A 164 -24.25 13.59 6.76
C ASN A 164 -25.54 12.98 6.20
N SER A 165 -25.67 11.65 6.13
CA SER A 165 -26.83 10.93 5.61
C SER A 165 -27.79 10.46 6.70
N ASP A 166 -28.99 10.06 6.30
CA ASP A 166 -29.97 9.42 7.20
C ASP A 166 -29.46 8.07 7.77
N ARG A 167 -28.37 7.53 7.18
CA ARG A 167 -27.71 6.28 7.57
C ARG A 167 -26.45 6.50 8.43
N ALA A 168 -26.19 7.70 8.93
CA ALA A 168 -24.98 8.05 9.73
C ALA A 168 -24.74 7.13 10.95
N LYS A 169 -25.81 6.59 11.54
CA LYS A 169 -25.74 5.66 12.68
C LYS A 169 -25.74 4.18 12.28
N ARG A 170 -25.77 3.89 10.98
CA ARG A 170 -25.78 2.55 10.40
C ARG A 170 -24.36 2.14 9.99
N PRO A 171 -24.13 0.85 9.66
CA PRO A 171 -22.81 0.40 9.24
C PRO A 171 -22.27 1.17 8.03
N PHE A 172 -20.99 1.56 8.09
CA PHE A 172 -20.20 1.99 6.95
C PHE A 172 -19.14 0.91 6.68
N VAL A 173 -19.27 0.21 5.55
CA VAL A 173 -18.39 -0.89 5.18
C VAL A 173 -17.60 -0.50 3.94
N ALA A 174 -16.29 -0.45 4.04
CA ALA A 174 -15.40 -0.14 2.91
C ALA A 174 -14.71 -1.42 2.43
N ILE A 175 -14.55 -1.53 1.11
CA ILE A 175 -13.75 -2.56 0.46
C ILE A 175 -12.98 -1.94 -0.70
N ASN A 176 -11.68 -2.26 -0.78
CA ASN A 176 -10.84 -1.86 -1.90
C ASN A 176 -10.79 -3.01 -2.92
N CYS A 177 -11.29 -2.75 -4.13
CA CYS A 177 -11.40 -3.75 -5.20
C CYS A 177 -10.03 -4.13 -5.80
N ALA A 178 -9.02 -3.26 -5.66
CA ALA A 178 -7.66 -3.53 -6.14
C ALA A 178 -6.82 -4.37 -5.16
N ALA A 179 -7.22 -4.44 -3.88
CA ALA A 179 -6.42 -5.07 -2.84
C ALA A 179 -6.48 -6.60 -2.83
N LEU A 180 -7.47 -7.19 -3.48
CA LEU A 180 -7.77 -8.64 -3.42
C LEU A 180 -7.79 -9.26 -4.83
N PRO A 181 -7.34 -10.51 -4.99
CA PRO A 181 -7.61 -11.29 -6.20
C PRO A 181 -9.12 -11.47 -6.43
N ASP A 182 -9.56 -11.58 -7.69
CA ASP A 182 -10.96 -11.61 -8.09
C ASP A 182 -11.81 -12.65 -7.34
N THR A 183 -11.28 -13.86 -7.14
CA THR A 183 -11.98 -14.94 -6.44
C THR A 183 -12.20 -14.64 -4.95
N LEU A 184 -11.24 -13.96 -4.31
CA LEU A 184 -11.37 -13.53 -2.94
C LEU A 184 -12.28 -12.30 -2.84
N LEU A 185 -12.17 -11.37 -3.78
CA LEU A 185 -13.03 -10.20 -3.85
C LEU A 185 -14.50 -10.61 -3.99
N GLU A 186 -14.78 -11.63 -4.81
CA GLU A 186 -16.12 -12.19 -4.95
C GLU A 186 -16.68 -12.71 -3.63
N SER A 187 -15.90 -13.54 -2.95
CA SER A 187 -16.25 -14.09 -1.65
C SER A 187 -16.41 -13.02 -0.56
N GLU A 188 -15.53 -12.01 -0.55
CA GLU A 188 -15.62 -10.88 0.37
C GLU A 188 -16.87 -10.03 0.11
N LEU A 189 -17.18 -9.71 -1.14
CA LEU A 189 -18.34 -8.88 -1.50
C LEU A 189 -19.66 -9.58 -1.21
N PHE A 190 -19.85 -10.80 -1.74
CA PHE A 190 -21.15 -11.48 -1.77
C PHE A 190 -21.29 -12.57 -0.72
N GLY A 191 -20.18 -13.00 -0.10
CA GLY A 191 -20.17 -14.13 0.82
C GLY A 191 -20.13 -15.49 0.11
N HIS A 192 -19.97 -16.54 0.88
CA HIS A 192 -19.99 -17.90 0.36
C HIS A 192 -20.72 -18.88 1.29
N ALA A 193 -21.29 -19.92 0.71
CA ALA A 193 -21.87 -21.02 1.44
C ALA A 193 -20.79 -22.04 1.81
N LYS A 194 -20.99 -22.77 2.89
CA LYS A 194 -20.12 -23.88 3.28
C LYS A 194 -19.98 -24.90 2.14
N GLY A 195 -18.75 -25.25 1.79
CA GLY A 195 -18.45 -26.25 0.75
C GLY A 195 -18.47 -25.70 -0.68
N SER A 196 -18.63 -24.40 -0.91
CA SER A 196 -18.70 -23.80 -2.25
C SER A 196 -17.38 -23.86 -3.03
N PHE A 197 -16.25 -23.94 -2.33
CA PHE A 197 -14.93 -24.15 -2.91
C PHE A 197 -14.00 -24.84 -1.91
N THR A 198 -12.83 -25.31 -2.38
CA THR A 198 -11.82 -25.95 -1.54
C THR A 198 -11.30 -24.97 -0.49
N GLY A 199 -11.82 -25.08 0.74
CA GLY A 199 -11.48 -24.16 1.84
C GLY A 199 -12.68 -23.45 2.47
N ALA A 200 -13.86 -23.50 1.88
CA ALA A 200 -15.11 -22.98 2.45
C ALA A 200 -15.62 -23.91 3.58
N THR A 201 -15.00 -23.81 4.76
CA THR A 201 -15.32 -24.65 5.92
C THR A 201 -16.60 -24.22 6.65
N GLN A 202 -16.97 -22.94 6.51
CA GLN A 202 -18.14 -22.31 7.16
C GLN A 202 -18.84 -21.38 6.18
N ASP A 203 -20.09 -21.02 6.49
CA ASP A 203 -20.78 -19.93 5.81
C ASP A 203 -20.12 -18.60 6.13
N TYR A 204 -19.94 -17.76 5.13
CA TYR A 204 -19.34 -16.43 5.29
C TYR A 204 -20.33 -15.34 4.85
N ARG A 205 -20.47 -14.31 5.68
CA ARG A 205 -21.27 -13.12 5.37
C ARG A 205 -20.45 -12.10 4.59
N GLY A 206 -20.85 -11.82 3.35
CA GLY A 206 -20.18 -10.84 2.50
C GLY A 206 -20.36 -9.39 2.98
N LYS A 207 -19.56 -8.48 2.42
CA LYS A 207 -19.60 -7.04 2.76
C LYS A 207 -20.96 -6.39 2.47
N PHE A 208 -21.69 -6.84 1.45
CA PHE A 208 -23.06 -6.39 1.21
C PHE A 208 -24.02 -6.76 2.32
N GLU A 209 -23.94 -7.99 2.85
CA GLU A 209 -24.72 -8.37 4.04
C GLU A 209 -24.34 -7.57 5.28
N GLN A 210 -23.02 -7.34 5.49
CA GLN A 210 -22.50 -6.53 6.62
C GLN A 210 -22.96 -5.09 6.53
N ALA A 211 -23.09 -4.55 5.31
CA ALA A 211 -23.53 -3.17 5.04
C ALA A 211 -25.07 -3.02 5.04
N HIS A 212 -25.83 -4.08 5.32
CA HIS A 212 -27.29 -4.00 5.28
C HIS A 212 -27.85 -2.86 6.13
N SER A 213 -28.81 -2.12 5.59
CA SER A 213 -29.37 -0.86 6.12
C SER A 213 -28.36 0.29 6.26
N GLY A 214 -27.11 0.13 5.80
CA GLY A 214 -26.03 1.10 5.91
C GLY A 214 -25.52 1.57 4.54
N THR A 215 -24.20 1.80 4.48
CA THR A 215 -23.50 2.27 3.28
C THR A 215 -22.31 1.36 2.99
N ILE A 216 -22.12 0.99 1.72
CA ILE A 216 -20.91 0.33 1.26
C ILE A 216 -20.09 1.29 0.41
N LEU A 217 -18.79 1.34 0.65
CA LEU A 217 -17.80 2.00 -0.18
C LEU A 217 -17.06 0.96 -1.02
N LEU A 218 -17.17 1.08 -2.34
CA LEU A 218 -16.42 0.31 -3.32
C LEU A 218 -15.25 1.18 -3.81
N ASP A 219 -14.08 1.03 -3.19
CA ASP A 219 -12.91 1.82 -3.54
C ASP A 219 -12.17 1.16 -4.72
N GLU A 220 -11.66 1.98 -5.66
CA GLU A 220 -10.98 1.56 -6.90
C GLU A 220 -11.84 0.59 -7.74
N ILE A 221 -13.12 0.96 -8.01
CA ILE A 221 -14.08 0.12 -8.75
C ILE A 221 -13.61 -0.25 -10.16
N SER A 222 -12.73 0.57 -10.76
CA SER A 222 -12.11 0.33 -12.07
C SER A 222 -11.32 -0.97 -12.15
N GLU A 223 -10.82 -1.47 -11.00
CA GLU A 223 -9.99 -2.68 -10.94
C GLU A 223 -10.81 -3.98 -10.88
N MET A 224 -12.14 -3.86 -10.81
CA MET A 224 -13.03 -5.02 -10.73
C MET A 224 -13.13 -5.76 -12.06
N ALA A 225 -12.95 -7.08 -12.05
CA ALA A 225 -13.07 -7.92 -13.25
C ALA A 225 -14.51 -7.97 -13.80
N LEU A 226 -14.66 -8.09 -15.12
CA LEU A 226 -15.96 -8.10 -15.82
C LEU A 226 -17.01 -9.08 -15.24
N PRO A 227 -16.66 -10.32 -14.83
CA PRO A 227 -17.63 -11.22 -14.20
C PRO A 227 -18.22 -10.67 -12.90
N LEU A 228 -17.40 -10.00 -12.08
CA LEU A 228 -17.83 -9.38 -10.83
C LEU A 228 -18.66 -8.12 -11.07
N GLN A 229 -18.35 -7.35 -12.11
CA GLN A 229 -19.15 -6.21 -12.54
C GLN A 229 -20.59 -6.64 -12.86
N ALA A 230 -20.79 -7.80 -13.53
CA ALA A 230 -22.11 -8.32 -13.83
C ALA A 230 -22.90 -8.71 -12.56
N LYS A 231 -22.22 -9.29 -11.56
CA LYS A 231 -22.84 -9.60 -10.25
C LYS A 231 -23.19 -8.33 -9.48
N LEU A 232 -22.29 -7.35 -9.47
CA LEU A 232 -22.54 -6.06 -8.84
C LEU A 232 -23.76 -5.36 -9.45
N LEU A 233 -23.89 -5.39 -10.78
CA LEU A 233 -25.04 -4.81 -11.47
C LEU A 233 -26.36 -5.40 -10.98
N ARG A 234 -26.42 -6.73 -10.82
CA ARG A 234 -27.61 -7.39 -10.25
C ARG A 234 -27.94 -6.88 -8.86
N VAL A 235 -26.95 -6.76 -7.99
CA VAL A 235 -27.15 -6.21 -6.63
C VAL A 235 -27.74 -4.81 -6.68
N LEU A 236 -27.25 -3.96 -7.59
CA LEU A 236 -27.72 -2.58 -7.75
C LEU A 236 -29.13 -2.47 -8.35
N GLN A 237 -29.56 -3.48 -9.11
CA GLN A 237 -30.87 -3.53 -9.76
C GLN A 237 -31.94 -4.23 -8.92
N GLU A 238 -31.59 -5.39 -8.37
CA GLU A 238 -32.53 -6.29 -7.72
C GLU A 238 -32.53 -6.14 -6.18
N TYR A 239 -31.52 -5.41 -5.62
CA TYR A 239 -31.33 -5.27 -4.17
C TYR A 239 -31.20 -6.64 -3.46
N GLN A 240 -30.57 -7.59 -4.15
CA GLN A 240 -30.33 -8.94 -3.66
C GLN A 240 -28.91 -9.35 -3.98
N ILE A 241 -28.36 -10.25 -3.16
CA ILE A 241 -27.06 -10.86 -3.39
C ILE A 241 -27.20 -12.38 -3.50
N ASP A 242 -26.37 -12.95 -4.39
CA ASP A 242 -26.20 -14.40 -4.51
C ASP A 242 -24.87 -14.80 -3.89
N LYS A 243 -24.89 -15.57 -2.79
CA LYS A 243 -23.66 -16.12 -2.22
C LYS A 243 -23.00 -17.11 -3.19
N VAL A 244 -21.69 -17.16 -3.17
CA VAL A 244 -20.94 -18.17 -3.92
C VAL A 244 -21.35 -19.56 -3.43
N GLY A 245 -21.93 -20.39 -4.32
CA GLY A 245 -22.49 -21.70 -3.96
C GLY A 245 -23.79 -21.67 -3.16
N GLY A 246 -24.37 -20.50 -2.95
CA GLY A 246 -25.70 -20.35 -2.34
C GLY A 246 -26.83 -20.71 -3.32
N LYS A 247 -28.00 -21.06 -2.78
CA LYS A 247 -29.18 -21.42 -3.59
C LYS A 247 -30.21 -20.29 -3.64
N ASP A 248 -30.32 -19.55 -2.56
CA ASP A 248 -31.36 -18.53 -2.40
C ASP A 248 -30.75 -17.11 -2.39
N PRO A 249 -31.35 -16.15 -3.12
CA PRO A 249 -30.93 -14.76 -3.09
C PRO A 249 -31.28 -14.13 -1.73
N ILE A 250 -30.37 -13.28 -1.22
CA ILE A 250 -30.52 -12.60 0.06
C ILE A 250 -30.83 -11.11 -0.20
N PRO A 251 -31.97 -10.58 0.26
CA PRO A 251 -32.30 -9.17 0.08
C PRO A 251 -31.37 -8.26 0.91
N VAL A 252 -30.88 -7.18 0.27
CA VAL A 252 -30.01 -6.20 0.92
C VAL A 252 -30.49 -4.78 0.62
N ASP A 253 -30.61 -3.95 1.65
CA ASP A 253 -30.83 -2.51 1.52
C ASP A 253 -29.52 -1.77 1.80
N VAL A 254 -28.74 -1.47 0.77
CA VAL A 254 -27.43 -0.87 0.92
C VAL A 254 -27.30 0.36 0.02
N ARG A 255 -26.85 1.48 0.59
CA ARG A 255 -26.42 2.64 -0.20
C ARG A 255 -25.02 2.41 -0.73
N VAL A 256 -24.80 2.61 -2.02
CA VAL A 256 -23.49 2.41 -2.65
C VAL A 256 -22.80 3.75 -2.92
N ILE A 257 -21.56 3.86 -2.51
CA ILE A 257 -20.62 4.91 -2.92
C ILE A 257 -19.47 4.20 -3.61
N ALA A 258 -19.14 4.59 -4.84
CA ALA A 258 -18.02 4.02 -5.58
C ALA A 258 -16.94 5.09 -5.80
N THR A 259 -15.67 4.68 -5.81
CA THR A 259 -14.56 5.57 -6.10
C THR A 259 -13.70 5.01 -7.22
N THR A 260 -13.05 5.88 -7.96
CA THR A 260 -12.07 5.50 -8.97
C THR A 260 -11.05 6.63 -9.19
N ASN A 261 -9.85 6.26 -9.63
CA ASN A 261 -8.82 7.16 -10.13
C ASN A 261 -8.70 7.13 -11.67
N GLN A 262 -9.47 6.27 -12.33
CA GLN A 262 -9.44 6.10 -13.79
C GLN A 262 -10.66 6.75 -14.46
N ASN A 263 -10.54 7.00 -15.77
CA ASN A 263 -11.66 7.41 -16.60
C ASN A 263 -12.49 6.17 -16.99
N LEU A 264 -13.62 5.96 -16.30
CA LEU A 264 -14.47 4.79 -16.55
C LEU A 264 -15.07 4.79 -17.97
N MET A 265 -15.29 5.96 -18.59
CA MET A 265 -15.84 6.00 -19.95
C MET A 265 -14.82 5.45 -20.98
N GLU A 266 -13.55 5.82 -20.85
CA GLU A 266 -12.48 5.22 -21.66
C GLU A 266 -12.35 3.71 -21.44
N MET A 267 -12.62 3.25 -20.22
CA MET A 267 -12.64 1.82 -19.91
C MET A 267 -13.87 1.11 -20.52
N VAL A 268 -15.00 1.76 -20.62
CA VAL A 268 -16.19 1.26 -21.35
C VAL A 268 -15.85 1.11 -22.84
N ASP A 269 -15.30 2.15 -23.44
CA ASP A 269 -14.91 2.16 -24.86
C ASP A 269 -13.88 1.06 -25.19
N SER A 270 -12.98 0.78 -24.24
CA SER A 270 -11.99 -0.30 -24.37
C SER A 270 -12.48 -1.70 -23.93
N GLY A 271 -13.75 -1.85 -23.57
CA GLY A 271 -14.36 -3.11 -23.16
C GLY A 271 -13.87 -3.67 -21.80
N LYS A 272 -13.20 -2.85 -21.00
CA LYS A 272 -12.70 -3.22 -19.65
C LYS A 272 -13.74 -2.97 -18.55
N PHE A 273 -14.72 -2.12 -18.82
CA PHE A 273 -15.80 -1.82 -17.90
C PHE A 273 -17.14 -1.92 -18.64
N ARG A 274 -18.17 -2.43 -17.97
CA ARG A 274 -19.49 -2.58 -18.58
C ARG A 274 -20.23 -1.24 -18.60
N GLU A 275 -20.82 -0.90 -19.73
CA GLU A 275 -21.58 0.31 -19.94
C GLU A 275 -22.83 0.38 -19.03
N ASP A 276 -23.54 -0.73 -18.89
CA ASP A 276 -24.74 -0.84 -18.04
C ASP A 276 -24.44 -0.57 -16.56
N LEU A 277 -23.31 -1.08 -16.06
CA LEU A 277 -22.84 -0.84 -14.70
C LEU A 277 -22.39 0.63 -14.54
N TYR A 278 -21.70 1.20 -15.52
CA TYR A 278 -21.29 2.61 -15.49
C TYR A 278 -22.48 3.53 -15.25
N PHE A 279 -23.54 3.44 -16.06
CA PHE A 279 -24.73 4.28 -15.89
C PHE A 279 -25.49 4.03 -14.57
N ARG A 280 -25.38 2.83 -14.01
CA ARG A 280 -26.01 2.51 -12.71
C ARG A 280 -25.21 3.04 -11.53
N LEU A 281 -23.87 3.12 -11.64
CA LEU A 281 -22.99 3.68 -10.61
C LEU A 281 -22.89 5.20 -10.69
N ASN A 282 -22.81 5.75 -11.89
CA ASN A 282 -22.59 7.19 -12.14
C ASN A 282 -23.88 8.00 -12.15
N VAL A 283 -24.71 7.82 -11.11
CA VAL A 283 -25.96 8.60 -10.96
C VAL A 283 -25.66 10.01 -10.47
N ILE A 284 -24.79 10.15 -9.49
CA ILE A 284 -24.33 11.44 -8.97
C ILE A 284 -22.80 11.46 -9.04
N PRO A 285 -22.20 12.11 -10.05
CA PRO A 285 -20.76 12.25 -10.15
C PRO A 285 -20.25 13.33 -9.20
N LEU A 286 -19.17 13.04 -8.49
CA LEU A 286 -18.39 13.98 -7.70
C LEU A 286 -16.93 13.89 -8.12
N ALA A 287 -16.34 15.01 -8.55
CA ALA A 287 -14.93 15.09 -8.91
C ALA A 287 -14.17 15.88 -7.83
N LEU A 288 -13.19 15.26 -7.16
CA LEU A 288 -12.34 15.95 -6.21
C LEU A 288 -11.15 16.58 -6.95
N PRO A 289 -10.87 17.88 -6.71
CA PRO A 289 -9.69 18.49 -7.30
C PRO A 289 -8.39 17.88 -6.74
N PRO A 290 -7.36 17.70 -7.57
CA PRO A 290 -6.04 17.33 -7.10
C PRO A 290 -5.42 18.46 -6.27
N LEU A 291 -4.41 18.14 -5.43
CA LEU A 291 -3.84 19.11 -4.49
C LEU A 291 -3.22 20.33 -5.20
N ARG A 292 -2.67 20.13 -6.40
CA ARG A 292 -2.11 21.23 -7.23
C ARG A 292 -3.14 22.29 -7.65
N ASP A 293 -4.43 21.96 -7.68
CA ASP A 293 -5.53 22.89 -8.00
C ASP A 293 -6.13 23.54 -6.74
N ARG A 294 -5.60 23.18 -5.54
CA ARG A 294 -6.01 23.72 -4.24
C ARG A 294 -4.81 23.96 -3.32
N MET A 295 -3.77 24.62 -3.86
CA MET A 295 -2.52 24.87 -3.14
C MET A 295 -2.72 25.68 -1.85
N ASP A 296 -3.82 26.43 -1.75
CA ASP A 296 -4.22 27.12 -0.52
C ASP A 296 -4.41 26.16 0.66
N ASP A 297 -4.73 24.88 0.40
CA ASP A 297 -4.88 23.88 1.43
C ASP A 297 -3.53 23.40 2.02
N VAL A 298 -2.43 23.57 1.31
CA VAL A 298 -1.12 23.06 1.73
C VAL A 298 -0.72 23.58 3.12
N PRO A 299 -0.81 24.88 3.46
CA PRO A 299 -0.42 25.36 4.79
C PRO A 299 -1.25 24.77 5.92
N VAL A 300 -2.57 24.63 5.73
CA VAL A 300 -3.46 24.09 6.77
C VAL A 300 -3.30 22.58 6.91
N LEU A 301 -3.07 21.85 5.80
CA LEU A 301 -2.77 20.43 5.80
C LEU A 301 -1.43 20.14 6.48
N VAL A 302 -0.40 20.92 6.19
CA VAL A 302 0.93 20.82 6.84
C VAL A 302 0.78 20.97 8.36
N THR A 303 0.08 22.01 8.81
CA THR A 303 -0.16 22.24 10.25
C THR A 303 -0.93 21.08 10.87
N TYR A 304 -1.94 20.58 10.18
CA TYR A 304 -2.73 19.43 10.62
C TYR A 304 -1.87 18.16 10.75
N PHE A 305 -1.05 17.83 9.73
CA PHE A 305 -0.21 16.63 9.75
C PHE A 305 0.89 16.71 10.80
N VAL A 306 1.57 17.85 10.95
CA VAL A 306 2.56 18.03 12.01
C VAL A 306 1.93 17.78 13.38
N LYS A 307 0.75 18.35 13.66
CA LYS A 307 0.02 18.13 14.90
C LYS A 307 -0.38 16.66 15.08
N LYS A 308 -0.94 16.04 14.05
CA LYS A 308 -1.39 14.64 14.05
C LYS A 308 -0.22 13.70 14.37
N HIS A 309 0.86 13.79 13.62
CA HIS A 309 2.02 12.91 13.77
C HIS A 309 2.82 13.19 15.05
N SER A 310 2.88 14.44 15.52
CA SER A 310 3.46 14.78 16.84
C SER A 310 2.71 14.10 17.98
N GLN A 311 1.38 14.12 17.96
CA GLN A 311 0.55 13.43 18.94
C GLN A 311 0.73 11.90 18.91
N MET A 312 0.76 11.32 17.71
CA MET A 312 0.95 9.88 17.52
C MET A 312 2.31 9.41 18.03
N ASN A 313 3.36 10.18 17.76
CA ASN A 313 4.73 9.88 18.14
C ASN A 313 5.10 10.37 19.55
N LYS A 314 4.16 11.02 20.27
CA LYS A 314 4.38 11.62 21.62
C LYS A 314 5.58 12.58 21.63
N ARG A 315 5.76 13.34 20.55
CA ARG A 315 6.79 14.38 20.41
C ARG A 315 6.19 15.77 20.55
N ASN A 316 7.03 16.75 20.85
CA ASN A 316 6.62 18.15 20.76
C ASN A 316 6.25 18.48 19.32
N CYS A 317 5.26 19.35 19.14
CA CYS A 317 4.84 19.80 17.84
C CYS A 317 5.80 20.92 17.36
N PRO A 318 6.74 20.63 16.42
CA PRO A 318 7.66 21.65 15.94
C PRO A 318 6.93 22.68 15.07
N ALA A 319 7.47 23.89 15.01
CA ALA A 319 7.05 24.86 14.01
C ALA A 319 7.52 24.43 12.60
N VAL A 320 6.94 25.00 11.56
CA VAL A 320 7.40 24.78 10.18
C VAL A 320 8.00 26.10 9.68
N SER A 321 9.24 26.08 9.21
CA SER A 321 9.89 27.30 8.73
C SER A 321 9.17 27.87 7.52
N ARG A 322 9.25 29.19 7.34
CA ARG A 322 8.65 29.88 6.19
C ARG A 322 9.22 29.39 4.87
N GLU A 323 10.49 29.07 4.83
CA GLU A 323 11.18 28.53 3.66
C GLU A 323 10.65 27.13 3.32
N THR A 324 10.51 26.26 4.32
CA THR A 324 9.90 24.94 4.16
C THR A 324 8.48 25.05 3.60
N LEU A 325 7.66 25.94 4.16
CA LEU A 325 6.30 26.15 3.69
C LEU A 325 6.24 26.65 2.25
N ASN A 326 7.14 27.55 1.86
CA ASN A 326 7.23 28.01 0.47
C ASN A 326 7.58 26.88 -0.50
N ILE A 327 8.51 25.99 -0.13
CA ILE A 327 8.86 24.82 -0.95
C ILE A 327 7.64 23.91 -1.12
N LEU A 328 6.95 23.59 -0.01
CA LEU A 328 5.77 22.71 -0.02
C LEU A 328 4.61 23.30 -0.85
N THR A 329 4.42 24.63 -0.81
CA THR A 329 3.35 25.32 -1.56
C THR A 329 3.65 25.38 -3.07
N ASN A 330 4.92 25.30 -3.49
CA ASN A 330 5.29 25.36 -4.91
C ASN A 330 5.53 23.96 -5.53
N TYR A 331 5.34 22.88 -4.77
CA TYR A 331 5.58 21.53 -5.25
C TYR A 331 4.32 20.95 -5.94
N HIS A 332 4.50 20.13 -6.97
CA HIS A 332 3.39 19.68 -7.85
C HIS A 332 2.49 18.59 -7.22
N TRP A 333 2.90 17.90 -6.18
CA TRP A 333 2.15 16.90 -5.44
C TRP A 333 1.47 15.84 -6.32
N ARG A 334 2.23 15.06 -7.08
CA ARG A 334 1.71 13.97 -7.93
C ARG A 334 0.92 12.92 -7.13
N GLY A 335 1.34 12.63 -5.90
CA GLY A 335 0.64 11.74 -4.95
C GLY A 335 -0.35 12.49 -4.05
N ASN A 336 -0.65 13.77 -4.36
CA ASN A 336 -1.64 14.58 -3.68
C ASN A 336 -1.46 14.67 -2.14
N VAL A 337 -2.54 14.61 -1.38
CA VAL A 337 -2.54 14.75 0.09
C VAL A 337 -1.78 13.60 0.77
N ARG A 338 -1.81 12.38 0.19
CA ARG A 338 -1.07 11.22 0.72
C ARG A 338 0.45 11.42 0.63
N GLU A 339 0.93 12.00 -0.47
CA GLU A 339 2.34 12.34 -0.61
C GLU A 339 2.76 13.42 0.38
N LEU A 340 1.96 14.49 0.52
CA LEU A 340 2.18 15.55 1.50
C LEU A 340 2.23 15.00 2.93
N GLU A 341 1.29 14.14 3.32
CA GLU A 341 1.26 13.49 4.63
C GLU A 341 2.53 12.69 4.90
N ASN A 342 2.96 11.86 3.94
CA ASN A 342 4.18 11.06 4.04
C ASN A 342 5.46 11.92 4.14
N VAL A 343 5.52 13.03 3.40
CA VAL A 343 6.65 13.98 3.48
C VAL A 343 6.70 14.61 4.86
N MET A 344 5.56 15.06 5.40
CA MET A 344 5.49 15.69 6.71
C MET A 344 5.79 14.72 7.85
N GLU A 345 5.34 13.48 7.76
CA GLU A 345 5.68 12.42 8.73
C GLU A 345 7.20 12.19 8.78
N ARG A 346 7.84 12.02 7.61
CA ARG A 346 9.30 11.87 7.53
C ARG A 346 10.03 13.09 8.06
N ALA A 347 9.60 14.29 7.67
CA ALA A 347 10.22 15.53 8.13
C ALA A 347 10.16 15.67 9.65
N LEU A 348 9.03 15.29 10.27
CA LEU A 348 8.88 15.28 11.72
C LEU A 348 9.82 14.25 12.40
N LEU A 349 10.00 13.08 11.81
CA LEU A 349 10.90 12.06 12.36
C LEU A 349 12.37 12.48 12.29
N LEU A 350 12.76 13.18 11.22
CA LEU A 350 14.13 13.70 11.03
C LEU A 350 14.39 14.99 11.81
N CYS A 351 13.35 15.73 12.17
CA CYS A 351 13.46 16.96 12.96
C CYS A 351 13.81 16.62 14.41
N ASN A 352 15.02 17.00 14.85
CA ASN A 352 15.46 16.90 16.24
C ASN A 352 15.35 18.22 16.99
N GLY A 353 14.86 19.28 16.35
CA GLY A 353 14.75 20.65 16.86
C GLY A 353 13.30 21.10 17.08
N GLU A 354 13.15 22.40 17.32
CA GLU A 354 11.84 23.04 17.49
C GLU A 354 11.18 23.43 16.17
N GLU A 355 11.91 23.33 15.03
CA GLU A 355 11.45 23.81 13.74
C GLU A 355 11.82 22.83 12.60
N ILE A 356 10.85 22.53 11.74
CA ILE A 356 11.04 21.75 10.51
C ILE A 356 11.62 22.68 9.44
N GLN A 357 12.84 22.36 9.00
CA GLN A 357 13.61 23.12 7.99
C GLN A 357 13.60 22.40 6.63
N PRO A 358 13.96 23.08 5.52
CA PRO A 358 14.04 22.47 4.19
C PRO A 358 14.90 21.19 4.11
N THR A 359 15.96 21.12 4.91
CA THR A 359 16.85 19.96 5.01
C THR A 359 16.16 18.68 5.53
N HIS A 360 15.04 18.82 6.22
CA HIS A 360 14.25 17.68 6.68
C HIS A 360 13.27 17.16 5.62
N LEU A 361 13.07 17.89 4.50
CA LEU A 361 12.19 17.50 3.41
C LEU A 361 12.92 16.55 2.46
N LEU A 362 12.72 15.24 2.61
CA LEU A 362 13.15 14.26 1.62
C LEU A 362 12.08 14.18 0.51
N MET A 363 12.19 15.05 -0.49
CA MET A 363 11.28 15.05 -1.64
C MET A 363 11.70 13.98 -2.64
N SER A 364 10.73 13.32 -3.28
CA SER A 364 11.00 12.22 -4.23
C SER A 364 11.89 12.60 -5.43
N SER A 365 11.99 13.88 -5.76
CA SER A 365 12.91 14.37 -6.78
C SER A 365 14.40 14.41 -6.35
N GLN A 366 14.69 14.27 -5.05
CA GLN A 366 16.05 14.20 -4.49
C GLN A 366 16.49 12.77 -4.18
N LEU A 367 15.55 11.82 -4.20
CA LEU A 367 15.81 10.40 -4.01
C LEU A 367 16.06 9.74 -5.37
N GLY A 368 17.09 10.15 -6.08
CA GLY A 368 17.78 9.26 -7.03
C GLY A 368 18.25 8.04 -6.22
N GLU A 369 18.00 6.82 -6.71
CA GLU A 369 18.12 5.53 -6.00
C GLU A 369 19.49 5.24 -5.33
N SER A 370 20.46 6.14 -5.40
CA SER A 370 21.81 5.99 -4.89
C SER A 370 22.13 6.65 -3.54
N SER A 371 21.29 7.56 -3.01
CA SER A 371 21.67 8.36 -1.83
C SER A 371 21.07 7.92 -0.50
N ILE A 372 20.13 6.97 -0.48
CA ILE A 372 19.47 6.56 0.79
C ILE A 372 20.43 5.80 1.73
N ASN A 373 21.44 5.13 1.18
CA ASN A 373 22.36 4.33 2.00
C ASN A 373 23.52 5.15 2.60
N GLU A 374 23.87 6.28 1.99
CA GLU A 374 24.98 7.14 2.49
C GLU A 374 24.51 8.08 3.61
N ASP A 375 23.30 8.66 3.50
CA ASP A 375 22.78 9.59 4.51
C ASP A 375 22.36 8.89 5.82
N LEU A 376 21.86 7.66 5.75
CA LEU A 376 21.56 6.85 6.95
C LEU A 376 22.84 6.37 7.66
N ALA A 377 23.95 6.17 6.94
CA ALA A 377 25.23 5.84 7.51
C ALA A 377 25.90 7.04 8.19
N ALA A 378 25.70 8.25 7.67
CA ALA A 378 26.24 9.47 8.26
C ALA A 378 25.57 9.86 9.59
N ILE A 379 24.29 9.53 9.77
CA ILE A 379 23.56 9.79 11.02
C ILE A 379 23.97 8.84 12.14
N ALA A 380 24.46 7.63 11.81
CA ALA A 380 24.85 6.61 12.78
C ALA A 380 26.25 6.82 13.39
N THR A 381 27.07 7.76 12.86
CA THR A 381 28.48 7.92 13.25
C THR A 381 28.84 9.25 13.93
N SER A 382 27.89 10.15 14.18
CA SER A 382 28.17 11.44 14.83
C SER A 382 28.17 11.34 16.36
N THR A 383 29.31 11.03 16.95
CA THR A 383 29.70 11.39 18.33
C THR A 383 30.51 12.68 18.30
N PRO A 384 30.33 13.60 19.27
CA PRO A 384 30.94 14.92 19.20
C PRO A 384 32.41 14.91 19.65
N LYS A 385 33.31 15.44 18.82
CA LYS A 385 34.63 15.90 19.28
C LYS A 385 34.78 17.38 19.00
N SER A 386 35.10 18.12 20.05
CA SER A 386 35.40 19.54 20.13
C SER A 386 36.68 20.00 19.36
N PRO A 387 36.90 21.29 19.23
CA PRO A 387 37.51 21.90 18.04
C PRO A 387 39.00 22.23 18.19
N ALA A 388 39.68 22.26 17.07
CA ALA A 388 40.95 23.05 16.97
C ALA A 388 41.09 23.64 15.56
N SER A 389 41.30 24.93 15.61
CA SER A 389 41.64 25.95 14.65
C SER A 389 42.63 25.62 13.53
N ALA A 390 42.43 26.15 12.31
CA ALA A 390 43.26 27.15 11.67
C ALA A 390 42.91 27.30 10.17
N SER A 391 42.61 28.54 9.84
CA SER A 391 42.81 29.40 8.66
C SER A 391 43.48 28.81 7.41
N SER A 392 42.91 29.08 6.21
CA SER A 392 43.44 30.03 5.24
C SER A 392 42.65 30.04 3.92
N ASN A 393 42.40 31.24 3.47
CA ASN A 393 42.00 31.79 2.19
C ASN A 393 42.25 30.99 0.91
N ALA A 394 41.23 30.97 0.01
CA ALA A 394 41.38 31.38 -1.39
C ALA A 394 40.01 31.43 -2.10
N SER A 395 39.77 32.52 -2.82
CA SER A 395 38.58 32.85 -3.60
C SER A 395 38.54 32.13 -4.97
N PRO A 396 37.42 32.25 -5.72
CA PRO A 396 36.99 31.24 -6.68
C PRO A 396 37.56 31.48 -8.08
N VAL A 397 37.87 30.39 -8.75
CA VAL A 397 38.11 30.37 -10.19
C VAL A 397 36.99 29.55 -10.85
N LEU A 398 36.33 30.19 -11.81
CA LEU A 398 35.42 29.56 -12.76
C LEU A 398 36.15 28.41 -13.48
N ALA A 399 35.70 27.21 -13.38
CA ALA A 399 36.15 26.07 -14.17
C ALA A 399 35.06 25.66 -15.17
N GLU A 400 35.45 25.62 -16.42
CA GLU A 400 34.74 25.12 -17.59
C GLU A 400 34.34 23.64 -17.44
N PRO A 401 33.40 23.13 -18.25
CA PRO A 401 32.88 21.75 -18.12
C PRO A 401 33.98 20.75 -18.42
N GLN A 402 34.40 20.01 -17.42
CA GLN A 402 35.33 18.88 -17.59
C GLN A 402 34.64 17.71 -18.25
N ASN A 403 35.13 17.32 -19.41
CA ASN A 403 34.87 16.05 -20.09
C ASN A 403 35.11 14.90 -19.13
N PHE A 404 34.06 14.11 -18.89
CA PHE A 404 34.19 12.78 -18.26
C PHE A 404 34.96 11.85 -19.20
N PRO A 405 35.91 11.06 -18.71
CA PRO A 405 36.63 10.11 -19.53
C PRO A 405 35.63 9.04 -20.05
N ASP A 406 35.69 8.82 -21.36
CA ASP A 406 35.01 7.80 -22.12
C ASP A 406 35.15 6.46 -21.42
N SER A 407 34.11 6.04 -20.68
CA SER A 407 34.05 4.71 -20.08
C SER A 407 33.78 3.73 -21.22
N GLY A 408 34.81 3.16 -21.84
CA GLY A 408 34.88 2.24 -22.97
C GLY A 408 33.77 1.20 -23.19
N LEU A 409 32.53 1.51 -22.88
CA LEU A 409 31.35 0.70 -23.06
C LEU A 409 30.64 0.92 -24.39
N GLY A 410 31.00 2.01 -25.13
CA GLY A 410 30.36 2.33 -26.43
C GLY A 410 28.84 2.53 -26.31
N ILE A 411 28.34 2.98 -25.16
CA ILE A 411 26.92 3.29 -24.96
C ILE A 411 26.74 4.77 -25.25
N GLU A 412 25.99 5.09 -26.30
CA GLU A 412 25.70 6.46 -26.72
C GLU A 412 24.29 6.87 -26.33
N VAL A 413 24.09 8.16 -26.05
CA VAL A 413 22.76 8.73 -25.77
C VAL A 413 21.87 8.60 -27.01
N GLY A 414 20.75 7.85 -26.91
CA GLY A 414 19.87 7.53 -28.04
C GLY A 414 19.86 6.05 -28.41
N MET A 415 20.74 5.24 -27.85
CA MET A 415 20.73 3.78 -27.99
C MET A 415 19.54 3.16 -27.27
N SER A 416 18.92 2.11 -27.85
CA SER A 416 17.85 1.38 -27.19
C SER A 416 18.38 0.64 -25.95
N MET A 417 17.54 0.50 -24.90
CA MET A 417 17.90 -0.28 -23.69
C MET A 417 18.31 -1.72 -24.03
N ARG A 418 17.69 -2.30 -25.02
CA ARG A 418 18.00 -3.67 -25.47
C ARG A 418 19.41 -3.76 -26.08
N GLU A 419 19.81 -2.78 -26.87
CA GLU A 419 21.14 -2.71 -27.45
C GLU A 419 22.24 -2.43 -26.41
N ALA A 420 21.94 -1.56 -25.45
CA ALA A 420 22.83 -1.27 -24.33
C ALA A 420 23.01 -2.52 -23.44
N GLU A 421 21.92 -3.24 -23.14
CA GLU A 421 21.96 -4.50 -22.39
C GLU A 421 22.79 -5.58 -23.11
N LYS A 422 22.61 -5.73 -24.42
CA LYS A 422 23.35 -6.65 -25.26
C LYS A 422 24.86 -6.39 -25.21
N ARG A 423 25.28 -5.11 -25.37
CA ARG A 423 26.67 -4.70 -25.29
C ARG A 423 27.26 -4.94 -23.91
N PHE A 424 26.51 -4.66 -22.88
CA PHE A 424 26.94 -4.86 -21.50
C PHE A 424 27.14 -6.35 -21.17
N ILE A 425 26.22 -7.22 -21.59
CA ILE A 425 26.33 -8.68 -21.41
C ILE A 425 27.55 -9.22 -22.16
N PHE A 426 27.77 -8.80 -23.41
CA PHE A 426 28.89 -9.27 -24.22
C PHE A 426 30.23 -8.81 -23.67
N LYS A 427 30.36 -7.56 -23.25
CA LYS A 427 31.57 -7.03 -22.60
C LYS A 427 31.90 -7.78 -21.30
N THR A 428 30.89 -8.00 -20.48
CA THR A 428 31.08 -8.76 -19.22
C THR A 428 31.49 -10.21 -19.46
N LEU A 429 30.97 -10.85 -20.49
CA LEU A 429 31.38 -12.20 -20.90
C LEU A 429 32.82 -12.22 -21.43
N HIS A 430 33.23 -11.23 -22.20
CA HIS A 430 34.60 -11.08 -22.68
C HIS A 430 35.57 -10.87 -21.52
N GLU A 431 35.25 -9.98 -20.55
CA GLU A 431 36.06 -9.76 -19.33
C GLU A 431 36.11 -11.00 -18.41
N ALA A 432 35.02 -11.77 -18.38
CA ALA A 432 34.96 -13.05 -17.66
C ALA A 432 35.60 -14.21 -18.43
N LYS A 433 36.31 -13.95 -19.56
CA LYS A 433 36.95 -14.94 -20.44
C LYS A 433 36.03 -16.12 -20.81
N GLY A 434 34.77 -15.81 -21.13
CA GLY A 434 33.76 -16.80 -21.51
C GLY A 434 33.08 -17.54 -20.34
N ASN A 435 33.54 -17.36 -19.12
CA ASN A 435 32.97 -18.03 -17.95
C ASN A 435 31.58 -17.51 -17.62
N ARG A 436 30.54 -18.22 -18.06
CA ARG A 436 29.11 -17.82 -17.90
C ARG A 436 28.67 -17.77 -16.45
N THR A 437 29.25 -18.58 -15.58
CA THR A 437 28.92 -18.58 -14.14
C THR A 437 29.45 -17.32 -13.48
N HIS A 438 30.66 -16.91 -13.82
CA HIS A 438 31.28 -15.70 -13.29
C HIS A 438 30.61 -14.45 -13.87
N ALA A 439 30.35 -14.43 -15.18
CA ALA A 439 29.63 -13.33 -15.84
C ALA A 439 28.21 -13.13 -15.27
N ALA A 440 27.46 -14.21 -15.02
CA ALA A 440 26.13 -14.13 -14.42
C ALA A 440 26.18 -13.52 -13.00
N LYS A 441 27.22 -13.83 -12.22
CA LYS A 441 27.46 -13.27 -10.89
C LYS A 441 27.78 -11.77 -10.93
N ILE A 442 28.60 -11.34 -11.88
CA ILE A 442 28.93 -9.91 -12.09
C ILE A 442 27.69 -9.14 -12.55
N LEU A 443 26.90 -9.70 -13.46
CA LEU A 443 25.66 -9.10 -13.99
C LEU A 443 24.49 -9.14 -13.02
N GLY A 444 24.61 -9.82 -11.87
CA GLY A 444 23.54 -9.96 -10.89
C GLY A 444 22.32 -10.77 -11.36
N ILE A 445 22.49 -11.61 -12.42
CA ILE A 445 21.41 -12.41 -13.01
C ILE A 445 21.64 -13.90 -12.83
N SER A 446 20.58 -14.72 -12.97
CA SER A 446 20.73 -16.17 -12.93
C SER A 446 21.46 -16.71 -14.17
N ILE A 447 22.24 -17.80 -14.04
CA ILE A 447 22.90 -18.48 -15.16
C ILE A 447 21.89 -18.89 -16.24
N ARG A 448 20.66 -19.25 -15.82
CA ARG A 448 19.56 -19.60 -16.73
C ARG A 448 19.10 -18.38 -17.54
N THR A 449 18.97 -17.24 -16.91
CA THR A 449 18.61 -15.96 -17.54
C THR A 449 19.66 -15.55 -18.56
N LEU A 450 20.96 -15.65 -18.20
CA LEU A 450 22.06 -15.33 -19.10
C LEU A 450 22.08 -16.27 -20.34
N ARG A 451 21.85 -17.57 -20.14
CA ARG A 451 21.77 -18.54 -21.27
C ARG A 451 20.60 -18.23 -22.21
N ASN A 452 19.43 -17.88 -21.65
CA ASN A 452 18.27 -17.55 -22.48
C ASN A 452 18.53 -16.29 -23.33
N LYS A 453 19.11 -15.24 -22.73
CA LYS A 453 19.46 -14.00 -23.44
C LYS A 453 20.53 -14.23 -24.51
N LEU A 454 21.53 -15.04 -24.24
CA LEU A 454 22.54 -15.41 -25.24
C LEU A 454 21.96 -16.21 -26.41
N ASN A 455 21.01 -17.10 -26.13
CA ASN A 455 20.32 -17.85 -27.22
C ASN A 455 19.41 -16.92 -28.05
N GLU A 456 18.75 -15.96 -27.40
CA GLU A 456 17.93 -14.93 -28.06
C GLU A 456 18.81 -14.08 -29.03
N TYR A 457 19.95 -13.58 -28.53
CA TYR A 457 20.87 -12.78 -29.36
C TYR A 457 21.53 -13.55 -30.48
N ARG A 458 21.78 -14.87 -30.31
CA ARG A 458 22.25 -15.75 -31.41
C ARG A 458 21.18 -15.93 -32.49
N ALA A 459 19.92 -16.07 -32.10
CA ALA A 459 18.81 -16.16 -33.05
C ALA A 459 18.63 -14.88 -33.88
N GLU A 460 19.09 -13.74 -33.37
CA GLU A 460 19.10 -12.43 -34.04
C GLU A 460 20.35 -12.18 -34.91
N GLY A 461 21.24 -13.19 -35.09
CA GLY A 461 22.42 -13.08 -35.95
C GLY A 461 23.67 -12.47 -35.32
N ALA A 462 23.74 -12.41 -33.98
CA ALA A 462 24.96 -12.00 -33.30
C ALA A 462 25.92 -13.19 -33.17
N ASP A 463 26.89 -13.28 -34.05
CA ASP A 463 27.97 -14.27 -33.95
C ASP A 463 28.94 -13.90 -32.82
N PHE A 464 29.17 -14.86 -31.97
CA PHE A 464 30.06 -14.77 -30.81
C PHE A 464 31.13 -15.84 -30.94
N GLU A 465 32.29 -15.43 -31.40
CA GLU A 465 33.48 -16.30 -31.36
C GLU A 465 34.05 -16.26 -29.94
N LEU A 466 33.76 -17.28 -29.16
CA LEU A 466 34.54 -17.64 -27.99
C LEU A 466 35.53 -18.71 -28.43
N GLU A 467 36.81 -18.40 -28.34
CA GLU A 467 37.83 -19.46 -28.46
C GLU A 467 37.54 -20.54 -27.41
N PRO A 468 37.54 -21.81 -27.78
CA PRO A 468 37.36 -22.90 -26.83
C PRO A 468 38.60 -22.98 -25.93
N GLU A 469 38.41 -22.93 -24.64
CA GLU A 469 39.43 -23.34 -23.68
C GLU A 469 39.54 -24.87 -23.69
N ASP A 470 40.80 -25.36 -23.82
CA ASP A 470 41.27 -26.74 -23.56
C ASP A 470 40.97 -27.19 -22.11
#